data_042d187ac66d604af115f35024266758
#
_entry.id   042d187ac66d604af115f35024266758
#
_cell.length_a   1.000
_cell.length_b   1.000
_cell.length_c   1.000
_cell.angle_alpha   90.00
_cell.angle_beta   90.00
_cell.angle_gamma   90.00
#
_symmetry.space_group_name_H-M   'P 1'
#
loop_
_entity.id
_entity.type
_entity.pdbx_description
1 polymer ?
#
loop_
_entity_poly.entity_id
_entity_poly.type
_entity_poly.pdbx_seq_one_letter_code
_entity_poly.pdbx_strand_id
1 'polypeptide(L)'
;MRLVIARCTVDYVGRLTAHLPAAVRLLMVKADGSVLVHSDTGGYKPLMWMTPPCSLTVGEGTWSVTNKGGEVLVITVHEVLSDVAHELGSDPGLVKDGVEKQLQALLAEQCHVLGEGFTLVQREYFTDIGPVDLLCRDAGGAHVLVEVKRHAEIDSVEQLTRYLQRVSTVLGEVQGVLAAQSFKPQAKILAADRGITCVQVDYEALKGLESLRPTLF
;
A
#
# COMPACT_ATOMS: atom_id res chain seq x y z
N MET A 1 -18.04 12.83 -11.72
CA MET A 1 -18.52 11.70 -10.88
C MET A 1 -20.02 11.84 -10.67
N ARG A 2 -20.79 10.75 -10.82
CA ARG A 2 -22.24 10.71 -10.56
C ARG A 2 -22.50 9.80 -9.34
N LEU A 3 -23.33 10.25 -8.44
CA LEU A 3 -23.75 9.54 -7.23
C LEU A 3 -25.27 9.40 -7.24
N VAL A 4 -25.76 8.17 -7.14
CA VAL A 4 -27.20 7.90 -7.14
C VAL A 4 -27.54 7.04 -5.91
N ILE A 5 -28.45 7.54 -5.08
CA ILE A 5 -29.05 6.76 -4.00
C ILE A 5 -30.36 6.21 -4.55
N ALA A 6 -30.45 4.89 -4.63
CA ALA A 6 -31.58 4.24 -5.25
C ALA A 6 -31.93 2.92 -4.54
N ARG A 7 -33.24 2.58 -4.52
CA ARG A 7 -33.68 1.22 -4.27
C ARG A 7 -33.45 0.39 -5.52
N CYS A 8 -32.61 -0.61 -5.45
CA CYS A 8 -32.21 -1.41 -6.59
C CYS A 8 -31.93 -2.87 -6.22
N THR A 9 -32.03 -3.76 -7.23
CA THR A 9 -31.43 -5.09 -7.26
C THR A 9 -30.20 -5.06 -8.15
N VAL A 10 -29.22 -5.91 -7.89
CA VAL A 10 -27.99 -5.97 -8.68
C VAL A 10 -27.63 -7.41 -8.98
N ASP A 11 -27.41 -7.72 -10.26
CA ASP A 11 -27.00 -9.03 -10.74
C ASP A 11 -25.62 -8.89 -11.42
N TYR A 12 -24.70 -9.78 -11.06
CA TYR A 12 -23.40 -9.88 -11.69
C TYR A 12 -23.20 -11.27 -12.29
N VAL A 13 -22.74 -11.31 -13.52
CA VAL A 13 -22.35 -12.51 -14.24
C VAL A 13 -20.95 -12.33 -14.81
N GLY A 14 -20.04 -13.22 -14.46
CA GLY A 14 -18.65 -13.19 -14.87
C GLY A 14 -17.89 -14.39 -14.33
N ARG A 15 -16.77 -14.17 -13.66
CA ARG A 15 -15.99 -15.24 -13.00
C ARG A 15 -16.81 -16.03 -11.97
N LEU A 16 -17.85 -15.42 -11.44
CA LEU A 16 -18.88 -16.02 -10.60
C LEU A 16 -20.21 -15.36 -10.93
N THR A 17 -21.30 -15.90 -10.39
CA THR A 17 -22.61 -15.27 -10.41
C THR A 17 -22.93 -14.77 -9.01
N ALA A 18 -23.35 -13.51 -8.90
CA ALA A 18 -23.73 -12.92 -7.62
C ALA A 18 -24.98 -12.07 -7.77
N HIS A 19 -25.81 -12.04 -6.72
CA HIS A 19 -27.06 -11.30 -6.65
C HIS A 19 -27.16 -10.49 -5.36
N LEU A 20 -27.53 -9.22 -5.48
CA LEU A 20 -27.90 -8.37 -4.37
C LEU A 20 -29.43 -8.13 -4.41
N PRO A 21 -30.20 -8.62 -3.42
CA PRO A 21 -31.65 -8.41 -3.36
C PRO A 21 -32.00 -6.92 -3.21
N ALA A 22 -33.26 -6.56 -3.43
CA ALA A 22 -33.72 -5.18 -3.40
C ALA A 22 -33.42 -4.48 -2.07
N ALA A 23 -32.65 -3.41 -2.13
CA ALA A 23 -32.30 -2.52 -1.00
C ALA A 23 -31.96 -1.12 -1.50
N VAL A 24 -31.95 -0.15 -0.60
CA VAL A 24 -31.42 1.18 -0.88
C VAL A 24 -29.90 1.13 -0.85
N ARG A 25 -29.24 1.63 -1.91
CA ARG A 25 -27.79 1.59 -2.10
C ARG A 25 -27.26 2.87 -2.71
N LEU A 26 -26.00 3.13 -2.50
CA LEU A 26 -25.26 4.14 -3.23
C LEU A 26 -24.65 3.51 -4.49
N LEU A 27 -25.04 4.04 -5.65
CA LEU A 27 -24.43 3.76 -6.93
C LEU A 27 -23.47 4.90 -7.27
N MET A 28 -22.23 4.58 -7.58
CA MET A 28 -21.21 5.55 -7.92
C MET A 28 -20.66 5.28 -9.31
N VAL A 29 -20.70 6.29 -10.19
CA VAL A 29 -20.07 6.26 -11.51
C VAL A 29 -18.95 7.29 -11.53
N LYS A 30 -17.71 6.84 -11.69
CA LYS A 30 -16.53 7.70 -11.73
C LYS A 30 -16.26 8.22 -13.15
N ALA A 31 -15.42 9.23 -13.24
CA ALA A 31 -15.02 9.84 -14.52
C ALA A 31 -14.24 8.86 -15.43
N ASP A 32 -13.53 7.89 -14.83
CA ASP A 32 -12.83 6.82 -15.55
C ASP A 32 -13.76 5.70 -16.07
N GLY A 33 -15.07 5.79 -15.81
CA GLY A 33 -16.08 4.80 -16.18
C GLY A 33 -16.29 3.70 -15.12
N SER A 34 -15.56 3.68 -14.00
CA SER A 34 -15.80 2.72 -12.91
C SER A 34 -17.22 2.86 -12.37
N VAL A 35 -17.89 1.72 -12.15
CA VAL A 35 -19.21 1.65 -11.52
C VAL A 35 -19.09 0.85 -10.23
N LEU A 36 -19.56 1.42 -9.12
CA LEU A 36 -19.47 0.83 -7.78
C LEU A 36 -20.86 0.84 -7.13
N VAL A 37 -21.14 -0.22 -6.36
CA VAL A 37 -22.39 -0.39 -5.59
C VAL A 37 -22.03 -0.55 -4.12
N HIS A 38 -22.46 0.38 -3.28
CA HIS A 38 -22.20 0.38 -1.84
C HIS A 38 -23.47 0.22 -1.03
N SER A 39 -23.37 -0.45 0.12
CA SER A 39 -24.34 -0.39 1.21
C SER A 39 -23.93 0.68 2.21
N ASP A 40 -24.84 1.00 3.13
CA ASP A 40 -24.59 1.93 4.23
C ASP A 40 -23.67 1.36 5.32
N THR A 41 -23.56 0.03 5.38
CA THR A 41 -22.75 -0.70 6.37
C THR A 41 -21.91 -1.79 5.72
N GLY A 42 -21.04 -2.44 6.49
CA GLY A 42 -20.30 -3.64 6.04
C GLY A 42 -18.89 -3.38 5.53
N GLY A 43 -18.33 -2.21 5.78
CA GLY A 43 -16.93 -1.89 5.50
C GLY A 43 -16.73 -0.85 4.40
N TYR A 44 -15.47 -0.59 4.05
CA TYR A 44 -15.09 0.46 3.10
C TYR A 44 -15.14 0.03 1.63
N LYS A 45 -15.20 -1.27 1.35
CA LYS A 45 -15.22 -1.79 -0.03
C LYS A 45 -16.64 -1.78 -0.59
N PRO A 46 -16.82 -1.55 -1.91
CA PRO A 46 -18.10 -1.74 -2.55
C PRO A 46 -18.54 -3.22 -2.47
N LEU A 47 -19.85 -3.47 -2.44
CA LEU A 47 -20.41 -4.81 -2.51
C LEU A 47 -20.17 -5.45 -3.89
N MET A 48 -20.32 -4.64 -4.95
CA MET A 48 -20.03 -5.00 -6.34
C MET A 48 -19.41 -3.81 -7.06
N TRP A 49 -18.56 -4.09 -8.04
CA TRP A 49 -17.95 -3.05 -8.87
C TRP A 49 -17.52 -3.58 -10.24
N MET A 50 -17.42 -2.68 -11.19
CA MET A 50 -16.80 -2.90 -12.49
C MET A 50 -15.77 -1.80 -12.72
N THR A 51 -14.53 -2.19 -13.05
CA THR A 51 -13.43 -1.26 -13.35
C THR A 51 -13.19 -1.11 -14.84
N PRO A 52 -12.64 0.02 -15.34
CA PRO A 52 -12.28 0.19 -16.74
C PRO A 52 -11.28 -0.86 -17.24
N PRO A 53 -11.32 -1.19 -18.54
CA PRO A 53 -12.23 -0.65 -19.54
C PRO A 53 -13.60 -1.34 -19.49
N CYS A 54 -14.63 -0.58 -19.12
CA CYS A 54 -16.02 -1.05 -19.15
C CYS A 54 -16.94 0.02 -19.78
N SER A 55 -18.12 -0.39 -20.21
CA SER A 55 -19.15 0.46 -20.80
C SER A 55 -20.42 0.40 -19.98
N LEU A 56 -20.95 1.56 -19.58
CA LEU A 56 -22.23 1.71 -18.90
C LEU A 56 -23.30 2.14 -19.92
N THR A 57 -24.38 1.38 -20.02
CA THR A 57 -25.60 1.74 -20.72
C THR A 57 -26.72 1.95 -19.71
N VAL A 58 -27.34 3.12 -19.73
CA VAL A 58 -28.47 3.47 -18.86
C VAL A 58 -29.74 3.45 -19.71
N GLY A 59 -30.66 2.53 -19.35
CA GLY A 59 -32.00 2.41 -19.94
C GLY A 59 -33.08 2.82 -18.93
N GLU A 60 -34.35 2.65 -19.31
CA GLU A 60 -35.48 2.86 -18.41
C GLU A 60 -35.44 1.83 -17.26
N GLY A 61 -35.10 2.30 -16.06
CA GLY A 61 -35.03 1.48 -14.84
C GLY A 61 -33.92 0.43 -14.81
N THR A 62 -33.03 0.36 -15.80
CA THR A 62 -31.96 -0.64 -15.82
C THR A 62 -30.64 -0.04 -16.30
N TRP A 63 -29.58 -0.28 -15.55
CA TRP A 63 -28.21 0.03 -15.92
C TRP A 63 -27.47 -1.26 -16.23
N SER A 64 -26.81 -1.32 -17.37
CA SER A 64 -25.99 -2.46 -17.77
C SER A 64 -24.54 -2.02 -17.93
N VAL A 65 -23.64 -2.67 -17.20
CA VAL A 65 -22.20 -2.43 -17.29
C VAL A 65 -21.53 -3.68 -17.82
N THR A 66 -20.77 -3.53 -18.89
CA THR A 66 -20.08 -4.66 -19.55
C THR A 66 -18.61 -4.35 -19.75
N ASN A 67 -17.75 -5.36 -19.70
CA ASN A 67 -16.34 -5.24 -20.03
C ASN A 67 -15.93 -6.18 -21.17
N LYS A 68 -14.70 -6.01 -21.67
CA LYS A 68 -14.16 -6.86 -22.75
C LYS A 68 -13.98 -8.32 -22.34
N GLY A 69 -13.95 -8.62 -21.06
CA GLY A 69 -13.85 -9.98 -20.52
C GLY A 69 -15.18 -10.76 -20.52
N GLY A 70 -16.27 -10.14 -20.97
CA GLY A 70 -17.61 -10.74 -20.99
C GLY A 70 -18.32 -10.69 -19.64
N GLU A 71 -17.79 -9.97 -18.67
CA GLU A 71 -18.47 -9.74 -17.38
C GLU A 71 -19.60 -8.72 -17.56
N VAL A 72 -20.72 -8.96 -16.91
CA VAL A 72 -21.93 -8.12 -16.97
C VAL A 72 -22.40 -7.82 -15.55
N LEU A 73 -22.61 -6.53 -15.26
CA LEU A 73 -23.25 -6.05 -14.05
C LEU A 73 -24.56 -5.36 -14.43
N VAL A 74 -25.68 -5.89 -13.98
CA VAL A 74 -27.02 -5.34 -14.24
C VAL A 74 -27.57 -4.76 -12.94
N ILE A 75 -27.92 -3.47 -12.96
CA ILE A 75 -28.55 -2.78 -11.83
C ILE A 75 -29.98 -2.45 -12.25
N THR A 76 -30.96 -3.10 -11.63
CA THR A 76 -32.38 -2.78 -11.83
C THR A 76 -32.79 -1.76 -10.76
N VAL A 77 -33.06 -0.54 -11.20
CA VAL A 77 -33.45 0.60 -10.36
C VAL A 77 -34.96 0.62 -10.21
N HIS A 78 -35.44 0.46 -8.98
CA HIS A 78 -36.87 0.47 -8.66
C HIS A 78 -37.36 1.86 -8.28
N GLU A 79 -36.50 2.64 -7.59
CA GLU A 79 -36.81 3.99 -7.10
C GLU A 79 -35.49 4.77 -6.96
N VAL A 80 -35.49 6.02 -7.43
CA VAL A 80 -34.36 6.95 -7.25
C VAL A 80 -34.71 7.93 -6.13
N LEU A 81 -33.88 7.95 -5.08
CA LEU A 81 -34.02 8.87 -3.95
C LEU A 81 -33.17 10.13 -4.12
N SER A 82 -32.03 10.00 -4.77
CA SER A 82 -31.13 11.12 -5.06
C SER A 82 -30.27 10.78 -6.28
N ASP A 83 -30.01 11.76 -7.14
CA ASP A 83 -29.14 11.65 -8.32
C ASP A 83 -28.40 12.97 -8.49
N VAL A 84 -27.10 12.97 -8.26
CA VAL A 84 -26.26 14.16 -8.33
C VAL A 84 -24.98 13.86 -9.12
N ALA A 85 -24.53 14.84 -9.89
CA ALA A 85 -23.30 14.75 -10.64
C ALA A 85 -22.40 15.97 -10.36
N HIS A 86 -21.11 15.72 -10.19
CA HIS A 86 -20.11 16.75 -9.97
C HIS A 86 -18.85 16.46 -10.80
N GLU A 87 -18.22 17.50 -11.30
CA GLU A 87 -16.88 17.44 -11.84
C GLU A 87 -15.88 17.71 -10.71
N LEU A 88 -15.05 16.73 -10.38
CA LEU A 88 -14.08 16.86 -9.29
C LEU A 88 -12.73 17.41 -9.76
N GLY A 89 -12.54 17.61 -11.08
CA GLY A 89 -11.27 18.04 -11.65
C GLY A 89 -10.18 16.97 -11.56
N SER A 90 -8.94 17.39 -11.73
CA SER A 90 -7.78 16.52 -11.58
C SER A 90 -7.44 16.35 -10.11
N ASP A 91 -7.32 15.11 -9.66
CA ASP A 91 -6.82 14.79 -8.33
C ASP A 91 -5.29 14.89 -8.33
N PRO A 92 -4.67 15.67 -7.44
CA PRO A 92 -3.22 15.78 -7.35
C PRO A 92 -2.55 14.49 -6.85
N GLY A 93 -3.33 13.49 -6.48
CA GLY A 93 -2.87 12.23 -5.93
C GLY A 93 -2.60 12.29 -4.42
N LEU A 94 -2.34 11.13 -3.87
CA LEU A 94 -1.97 11.00 -2.46
C LEU A 94 -0.52 11.45 -2.27
N VAL A 95 -0.31 12.55 -1.57
CA VAL A 95 1.00 12.88 -1.01
C VAL A 95 1.22 11.95 0.18
N LYS A 96 1.99 10.89 -0.02
CA LYS A 96 2.41 10.04 1.11
C LYS A 96 3.35 10.85 1.99
N ASP A 97 3.14 10.75 3.29
CA ASP A 97 4.11 11.20 4.26
C ASP A 97 5.48 10.60 3.91
N GLY A 98 6.44 11.45 3.55
CA GLY A 98 7.78 11.05 3.10
C GLY A 98 8.67 10.48 4.21
N VAL A 99 8.10 10.09 5.36
CA VAL A 99 8.85 9.63 6.54
C VAL A 99 9.79 8.48 6.20
N GLU A 100 9.36 7.48 5.43
CA GLU A 100 10.26 6.36 5.06
C GLU A 100 11.44 6.84 4.21
N LYS A 101 11.17 7.68 3.22
CA LYS A 101 12.23 8.25 2.36
C LYS A 101 13.16 9.17 3.14
N GLN A 102 12.62 9.95 4.08
CA GLN A 102 13.42 10.82 4.93
C GLN A 102 14.21 10.01 5.96
N LEU A 103 13.62 8.95 6.54
CA LEU A 103 14.29 8.02 7.43
C LEU A 103 15.43 7.28 6.71
N GLN A 104 15.21 6.83 5.46
CA GLN A 104 16.25 6.26 4.61
C GLN A 104 17.41 7.25 4.39
N ALA A 105 17.11 8.55 4.13
CA ALA A 105 18.13 9.57 3.96
C ALA A 105 18.94 9.79 5.24
N LEU A 106 18.29 9.92 6.38
CA LEU A 106 18.93 10.10 7.68
C LEU A 106 19.80 8.89 8.08
N LEU A 107 19.33 7.67 7.85
CA LEU A 107 20.08 6.45 8.11
C LEU A 107 21.28 6.30 7.15
N ALA A 108 21.17 6.78 5.91
CA ALA A 108 22.29 6.81 4.98
C ALA A 108 23.41 7.75 5.45
N GLU A 109 23.08 8.87 6.08
CA GLU A 109 24.02 9.82 6.66
C GLU A 109 24.57 9.33 8.02
N GLN A 110 23.80 8.56 8.76
CA GLN A 110 24.07 8.12 10.14
C GLN A 110 24.12 6.59 10.24
N CYS A 111 24.85 5.91 9.34
CA CYS A 111 24.91 4.44 9.28
C CYS A 111 25.32 3.77 10.60
N HIS A 112 26.05 4.46 11.48
CA HIS A 112 26.45 3.98 12.79
C HIS A 112 25.26 3.60 13.70
N VAL A 113 24.06 4.16 13.44
CA VAL A 113 22.82 3.83 14.14
C VAL A 113 22.36 2.42 13.81
N LEU A 114 22.70 1.90 12.64
CA LEU A 114 22.36 0.54 12.19
C LEU A 114 23.26 -0.52 12.85
N GLY A 115 24.47 -0.13 13.23
CA GLY A 115 25.48 -0.97 13.86
C GLY A 115 26.83 -0.25 13.95
N GLU A 116 27.62 -0.60 14.96
CA GLU A 116 28.96 -0.02 15.13
C GLU A 116 29.84 -0.34 13.91
N GLY A 117 30.50 0.67 13.35
CA GLY A 117 31.37 0.53 12.20
C GLY A 117 30.66 0.37 10.85
N PHE A 118 29.33 0.50 10.81
CA PHE A 118 28.60 0.46 9.53
C PHE A 118 28.96 1.67 8.67
N THR A 119 29.16 1.41 7.36
CA THR A 119 29.42 2.43 6.35
C THR A 119 28.49 2.24 5.16
N LEU A 120 28.00 3.35 4.59
CA LEU A 120 27.16 3.32 3.41
C LEU A 120 27.99 2.99 2.16
N VAL A 121 27.53 2.04 1.37
CA VAL A 121 28.06 1.74 0.03
C VAL A 121 27.21 2.42 -1.03
N GLN A 122 25.88 2.23 -0.97
CA GLN A 122 24.97 2.77 -1.97
C GLN A 122 23.56 2.91 -1.39
N ARG A 123 22.87 3.99 -1.76
CA ARG A 123 21.42 4.14 -1.57
C ARG A 123 20.69 3.58 -2.78
N GLU A 124 19.48 3.03 -2.54
CA GLU A 124 18.61 2.48 -3.59
C GLU A 124 19.41 1.52 -4.50
N TYR A 125 20.02 0.48 -3.89
CA TYR A 125 20.77 -0.52 -4.62
C TYR A 125 19.85 -1.34 -5.52
N PHE A 126 20.03 -1.22 -6.84
CA PHE A 126 19.17 -1.85 -7.84
C PHE A 126 19.37 -3.36 -7.91
N THR A 127 18.24 -4.07 -7.88
CA THR A 127 18.16 -5.51 -8.16
C THR A 127 17.15 -5.77 -9.27
N ASP A 128 17.11 -6.98 -9.80
CA ASP A 128 16.14 -7.39 -10.83
C ASP A 128 14.68 -7.41 -10.34
N ILE A 129 14.45 -7.33 -9.01
CA ILE A 129 13.13 -7.32 -8.39
C ILE A 129 12.79 -5.98 -7.73
N GLY A 130 13.62 -4.95 -7.94
CA GLY A 130 13.44 -3.61 -7.40
C GLY A 130 14.64 -3.12 -6.57
N PRO A 131 14.65 -1.84 -6.16
CA PRO A 131 15.72 -1.28 -5.36
C PRO A 131 15.61 -1.70 -3.89
N VAL A 132 16.76 -1.95 -3.25
CA VAL A 132 16.91 -2.07 -1.79
C VAL A 132 17.27 -0.70 -1.24
N ASP A 133 16.72 -0.31 -0.10
CA ASP A 133 16.88 1.03 0.44
C ASP A 133 18.34 1.43 0.64
N LEU A 134 19.14 0.59 1.34
CA LEU A 134 20.57 0.84 1.54
C LEU A 134 21.38 -0.45 1.37
N LEU A 135 22.53 -0.33 0.72
CA LEU A 135 23.62 -1.30 0.78
C LEU A 135 24.72 -0.69 1.65
N CYS A 136 25.07 -1.40 2.72
CA CYS A 136 26.11 -1.00 3.68
C CYS A 136 27.21 -2.06 3.76
N ARG A 137 28.30 -1.73 4.47
CA ARG A 137 29.29 -2.67 5.00
C ARG A 137 29.31 -2.58 6.52
N ASP A 138 29.44 -3.70 7.19
CA ASP A 138 29.68 -3.74 8.62
C ASP A 138 31.17 -3.47 8.98
N ALA A 139 31.50 -3.47 10.27
CA ALA A 139 32.88 -3.27 10.73
C ALA A 139 33.87 -4.33 10.23
N GLY A 140 33.40 -5.52 9.89
CA GLY A 140 34.20 -6.61 9.31
C GLY A 140 34.35 -6.52 7.79
N GLY A 141 33.67 -5.56 7.14
CA GLY A 141 33.66 -5.36 5.69
C GLY A 141 32.65 -6.23 4.95
N ALA A 142 31.80 -7.00 5.65
CA ALA A 142 30.75 -7.79 5.03
C ALA A 142 29.62 -6.89 4.51
N HIS A 143 28.98 -7.30 3.41
CA HIS A 143 27.86 -6.58 2.85
C HIS A 143 26.60 -6.76 3.70
N VAL A 144 25.87 -5.68 3.90
CA VAL A 144 24.62 -5.63 4.65
C VAL A 144 23.55 -4.93 3.82
N LEU A 145 22.43 -5.61 3.55
CA LEU A 145 21.25 -4.99 2.97
C LEU A 145 20.36 -4.44 4.08
N VAL A 146 19.94 -3.21 3.93
CA VAL A 146 19.05 -2.55 4.88
C VAL A 146 17.75 -2.17 4.20
N GLU A 147 16.65 -2.64 4.76
CA GLU A 147 15.29 -2.23 4.40
C GLU A 147 14.76 -1.31 5.49
N VAL A 148 14.19 -0.18 5.09
CA VAL A 148 13.73 0.89 6.00
C VAL A 148 12.22 0.98 5.97
N LYS A 149 11.59 0.94 7.13
CA LYS A 149 10.12 1.05 7.26
C LYS A 149 9.74 2.00 8.40
N ARG A 150 8.59 2.65 8.27
CA ARG A 150 7.98 3.32 9.41
C ARG A 150 7.46 2.29 10.42
N HIS A 151 6.73 1.30 9.94
CA HIS A 151 6.17 0.21 10.72
C HIS A 151 6.49 -1.11 10.03
N ALA A 152 7.34 -1.94 10.63
CA ALA A 152 7.72 -3.23 10.06
C ALA A 152 6.70 -4.31 10.39
N GLU A 153 6.22 -4.99 9.35
CA GLU A 153 5.28 -6.10 9.38
C GLU A 153 5.91 -7.34 8.72
N ILE A 154 5.18 -8.44 8.67
CA ILE A 154 5.62 -9.70 8.02
C ILE A 154 6.06 -9.43 6.58
N ASP A 155 5.31 -8.63 5.81
CA ASP A 155 5.61 -8.31 4.42
C ASP A 155 6.96 -7.62 4.24
N SER A 156 7.39 -6.81 5.25
CA SER A 156 8.71 -6.16 5.23
C SER A 156 9.85 -7.18 5.35
N VAL A 157 9.67 -8.19 6.18
CA VAL A 157 10.63 -9.30 6.34
C VAL A 157 10.70 -10.15 5.09
N GLU A 158 9.54 -10.48 4.49
CA GLU A 158 9.46 -11.24 3.24
C GLU A 158 10.09 -10.46 2.08
N GLN A 159 9.93 -9.14 2.02
CA GLN A 159 10.58 -8.28 1.03
C GLN A 159 12.10 -8.35 1.17
N LEU A 160 12.64 -8.11 2.36
CA LEU A 160 14.09 -8.16 2.60
C LEU A 160 14.65 -9.57 2.35
N THR A 161 13.93 -10.64 2.72
CA THR A 161 14.33 -12.02 2.43
C THR A 161 14.52 -12.25 0.92
N ARG A 162 13.60 -11.77 0.09
CA ARG A 162 13.71 -11.88 -1.37
C ARG A 162 14.93 -11.13 -1.90
N TYR A 163 15.21 -9.93 -1.37
CA TYR A 163 16.40 -9.18 -1.74
C TYR A 163 17.68 -9.89 -1.35
N LEU A 164 17.76 -10.43 -0.12
CA LEU A 164 18.92 -11.21 0.34
C LEU A 164 19.21 -12.39 -0.58
N GLN A 165 18.19 -13.16 -0.96
CA GLN A 165 18.33 -14.28 -1.90
C GLN A 165 18.87 -13.85 -3.28
N ARG A 166 18.44 -12.70 -3.79
CA ARG A 166 18.90 -12.19 -5.08
C ARG A 166 20.32 -11.65 -5.03
N VAL A 167 20.59 -10.81 -4.03
CA VAL A 167 21.89 -10.13 -3.93
C VAL A 167 23.00 -11.08 -3.53
N SER A 168 22.73 -12.12 -2.72
CA SER A 168 23.71 -13.14 -2.37
C SER A 168 24.26 -13.91 -3.58
N THR A 169 23.51 -14.01 -4.66
CA THR A 169 24.01 -14.63 -5.91
C THR A 169 25.06 -13.78 -6.61
N VAL A 170 25.13 -12.49 -6.33
CA VAL A 170 26.03 -11.52 -6.97
C VAL A 170 27.18 -11.11 -6.05
N LEU A 171 26.88 -10.81 -4.78
CA LEU A 171 27.86 -10.29 -3.81
C LEU A 171 28.39 -11.35 -2.84
N GLY A 172 27.93 -12.61 -2.92
CA GLY A 172 28.24 -13.65 -1.96
C GLY A 172 27.42 -13.52 -0.68
N GLU A 173 28.00 -13.85 0.47
CA GLU A 173 27.32 -13.77 1.74
C GLU A 173 26.94 -12.32 2.08
N VAL A 174 25.64 -12.09 2.37
CA VAL A 174 25.09 -10.76 2.65
C VAL A 174 24.19 -10.87 3.86
N GLN A 175 24.37 -9.99 4.82
CA GLN A 175 23.53 -9.89 6.01
C GLN A 175 22.32 -9.01 5.75
N GLY A 176 21.22 -9.21 6.50
CA GLY A 176 20.00 -8.41 6.42
C GLY A 176 19.75 -7.61 7.69
N VAL A 177 19.43 -6.33 7.53
CA VAL A 177 18.97 -5.44 8.59
C VAL A 177 17.62 -4.84 8.21
N LEU A 178 16.63 -5.02 9.06
CA LEU A 178 15.34 -4.35 8.97
C LEU A 178 15.30 -3.21 9.98
N ALA A 179 15.39 -1.97 9.50
CA ALA A 179 15.37 -0.77 10.31
C ALA A 179 13.97 -0.14 10.32
N ALA A 180 13.37 0.05 11.50
CA ALA A 180 12.03 0.62 11.59
C ALA A 180 11.80 1.38 12.90
N GLN A 181 10.86 2.35 12.87
CA GLN A 181 10.43 3.04 14.09
C GLN A 181 9.65 2.10 15.04
N SER A 182 8.91 1.15 14.48
CA SER A 182 8.20 0.14 15.25
C SER A 182 8.09 -1.19 14.50
N PHE A 183 7.91 -2.27 15.23
CA PHE A 183 7.81 -3.63 14.72
C PHE A 183 6.57 -4.32 15.27
N LYS A 184 5.82 -5.01 14.43
CA LYS A 184 4.85 -6.00 14.89
C LYS A 184 5.57 -7.22 15.50
N PRO A 185 5.06 -7.81 16.61
CA PRO A 185 5.70 -8.97 17.24
C PRO A 185 5.99 -10.11 16.27
N GLN A 186 5.06 -10.42 15.38
CA GLN A 186 5.20 -11.48 14.38
C GLN A 186 6.34 -11.21 13.38
N ALA A 187 6.56 -9.94 13.03
CA ALA A 187 7.67 -9.55 12.16
C ALA A 187 9.03 -9.80 12.84
N LYS A 188 9.16 -9.50 14.13
CA LYS A 188 10.40 -9.78 14.89
C LYS A 188 10.70 -11.28 14.96
N ILE A 189 9.68 -12.11 15.19
CA ILE A 189 9.83 -13.58 15.23
C ILE A 189 10.32 -14.08 13.85
N LEU A 190 9.63 -13.69 12.79
CA LEU A 190 10.00 -14.12 11.44
C LEU A 190 11.39 -13.61 11.03
N ALA A 191 11.75 -12.38 11.39
CA ALA A 191 13.09 -11.83 11.14
C ALA A 191 14.18 -12.66 11.82
N ALA A 192 13.98 -13.02 13.10
CA ALA A 192 14.91 -13.87 13.84
C ALA A 192 15.07 -15.26 13.18
N ASP A 193 13.96 -15.89 12.77
CA ASP A 193 13.97 -17.18 12.05
C ASP A 193 14.73 -17.13 10.71
N ARG A 194 14.80 -15.94 10.09
CA ARG A 194 15.49 -15.67 8.82
C ARG A 194 16.91 -15.12 8.98
N GLY A 195 17.41 -14.97 10.21
CA GLY A 195 18.70 -14.35 10.48
C GLY A 195 18.78 -12.86 10.13
N ILE A 196 17.63 -12.17 10.09
CA ILE A 196 17.53 -10.74 9.83
C ILE A 196 17.59 -9.98 11.16
N THR A 197 18.51 -9.03 11.27
CA THR A 197 18.62 -8.16 12.44
C THR A 197 17.56 -7.05 12.39
N CYS A 198 16.79 -6.89 13.47
CA CYS A 198 15.84 -5.80 13.64
C CYS A 198 16.47 -4.64 14.41
N VAL A 199 16.54 -3.46 13.79
CA VAL A 199 17.05 -2.23 14.42
C VAL A 199 15.89 -1.26 14.59
N GLN A 200 15.53 -0.97 15.83
CA GLN A 200 14.53 0.06 16.12
C GLN A 200 15.19 1.42 16.12
N VAL A 201 14.65 2.34 15.33
CA VAL A 201 15.20 3.68 15.13
C VAL A 201 14.22 4.75 15.63
N ASP A 202 14.76 5.77 16.29
CA ASP A 202 13.98 6.95 16.68
C ASP A 202 14.17 8.05 15.62
N TYR A 203 13.09 8.33 14.91
CA TYR A 203 13.09 9.30 13.82
C TYR A 203 13.35 10.73 14.28
N GLU A 204 12.85 11.10 15.48
CA GLU A 204 13.05 12.45 16.02
C GLU A 204 14.49 12.63 16.54
N ALA A 205 15.05 11.59 17.13
CA ALA A 205 16.45 11.57 17.53
C ALA A 205 17.38 11.72 16.31
N LEU A 206 17.10 10.98 15.22
CA LEU A 206 17.87 11.08 13.97
C LEU A 206 17.83 12.48 13.34
N LYS A 207 16.76 13.23 13.53
CA LYS A 207 16.65 14.64 13.10
C LYS A 207 17.40 15.61 14.00
N GLY A 208 17.92 15.17 15.14
CA GLY A 208 18.55 16.04 16.14
C GLY A 208 17.56 16.92 16.90
N LEU A 209 16.27 16.57 16.93
CA LEU A 209 15.23 17.35 17.59
C LEU A 209 15.10 17.05 19.10
N GLU A 210 15.77 16.04 19.61
CA GLU A 210 15.78 15.71 21.06
C GLU A 210 16.32 16.87 21.93
N SER A 211 17.24 17.68 21.40
CA SER A 211 17.81 18.81 22.11
C SER A 211 16.89 20.05 22.23
N LEU A 212 15.71 20.00 21.60
CA LEU A 212 14.75 21.11 21.57
C LEU A 212 13.51 20.90 22.44
N ARG A 213 13.38 19.77 23.15
CA ARG A 213 12.34 19.62 24.16
C ARG A 213 12.73 20.40 25.41
N PRO A 214 12.02 21.50 25.76
CA PRO A 214 12.26 22.14 27.05
C PRO A 214 11.93 21.13 28.13
N THR A 215 12.91 20.80 28.97
CA THR A 215 12.67 20.14 30.25
C THR A 215 11.79 21.08 31.09
N LEU A 216 10.50 20.82 31.08
CA LEU A 216 9.59 21.43 32.05
C LEU A 216 9.89 20.77 33.40
N PHE A 217 10.55 21.54 34.24
CA PHE A 217 10.69 21.26 35.65
C PHE A 217 9.36 21.45 36.37
#